data_439bebfc1c73dafa6783932dec841c35
#
_entry.id   439bebfc1c73dafa6783932dec841c35
#
_cell.length_a   1.000
_cell.length_b   1.000
_cell.length_c   1.000
_cell.angle_alpha   90.00
_cell.angle_beta   90.00
_cell.angle_gamma   90.00
#
_symmetry.space_group_name_H-M   'P 1'
#
loop_
_entity.id
_entity.type
_entity.pdbx_description
1 polymer ?
#
loop_
_entity_poly.entity_id
_entity_poly.type
_entity_poly.pdbx_seq_one_letter_code
_entity_poly.pdbx_strand_id
1 'polypeptide(L)'
;MLEEGINESGAMSSWIAAGTAYTNHDLEMIPIYIFYSMFGFQRVGDLAWAAGDSPARGFLIGATAGRTTLAGEGLQHQDGHSHLLASNIPNLSLIHI
;
A
#
# COMPACT_ATOMS: atom_id res chain seq x y z
N MET A 1 -4.21 17.22 -3.29
CA MET A 1 -3.27 16.12 -3.01
C MET A 1 -2.65 16.36 -1.64
N LEU A 2 -2.60 15.35 -0.80
CA LEU A 2 -1.97 15.44 0.52
C LEU A 2 -0.50 15.02 0.40
N GLU A 3 0.40 15.81 0.93
CA GLU A 3 1.83 15.51 0.92
C GLU A 3 2.28 15.09 2.32
N GLU A 4 2.81 13.89 2.44
CA GLU A 4 3.33 13.34 3.69
C GLU A 4 4.85 13.32 3.74
N GLY A 5 5.52 13.76 2.69
CA GLY A 5 6.96 13.63 2.55
C GLY A 5 7.38 12.16 2.42
N ILE A 6 8.60 11.85 2.84
CA ILE A 6 9.09 10.47 2.86
C ILE A 6 8.71 9.83 4.20
N ASN A 7 7.45 9.46 4.33
CA ASN A 7 6.88 8.92 5.56
C ASN A 7 5.79 7.92 5.22
N GLU A 8 6.17 6.67 5.07
CA GLU A 8 5.25 5.59 4.71
C GLU A 8 4.15 5.40 5.77
N SER A 9 4.49 5.50 7.04
CA SER A 9 3.51 5.34 8.12
C SER A 9 2.49 6.46 8.12
N GLY A 10 2.92 7.70 7.90
CA GLY A 10 2.02 8.84 7.79
C GLY A 10 1.10 8.72 6.57
N ALA A 11 1.67 8.36 5.43
CA ALA A 11 0.91 8.17 4.19
C ALA A 11 -0.14 7.07 4.35
N MET A 12 0.23 5.93 4.93
CA MET A 12 -0.70 4.82 5.14
C MET A 12 -1.77 5.16 6.18
N SER A 13 -1.44 5.91 7.21
CA SER A 13 -2.41 6.38 8.21
C SER A 13 -3.43 7.32 7.58
N SER A 14 -3.02 8.25 6.76
CA SER A 14 -3.89 9.14 6.00
C SER A 14 -4.78 8.35 5.04
N TRP A 15 -4.22 7.33 4.39
CA TRP A 15 -4.95 6.44 3.52
C TRP A 15 -6.06 5.70 4.27
N ILE A 16 -5.75 5.16 5.46
CA ILE A 16 -6.74 4.48 6.31
C ILE A 16 -7.85 5.45 6.72
N ALA A 17 -7.49 6.65 7.13
CA ALA A 17 -8.47 7.67 7.52
C ALA A 17 -9.43 7.99 6.36
N ALA A 18 -8.92 8.19 5.17
CA ALA A 18 -9.75 8.42 3.99
C ALA A 18 -10.55 7.18 3.60
N GLY A 19 -9.93 6.01 3.65
CA GLY A 19 -10.57 4.74 3.27
C GLY A 19 -11.69 4.31 4.20
N THR A 20 -11.68 4.79 5.46
CA THR A 20 -12.73 4.52 6.45
C THR A 20 -13.73 5.68 6.60
N ALA A 21 -13.59 6.74 5.82
CA ALA A 21 -14.44 7.93 5.93
C ALA A 21 -15.92 7.62 5.71
N TYR A 22 -16.25 6.71 4.78
CA TYR A 22 -17.62 6.31 4.57
C TYR A 22 -18.23 5.66 5.81
N THR A 23 -17.50 4.73 6.43
CA THR A 23 -17.97 4.01 7.61
C THR A 23 -18.09 4.93 8.82
N ASN A 24 -17.11 5.82 9.02
CA ASN A 24 -17.05 6.66 10.21
C ASN A 24 -17.84 7.97 10.09
N HIS A 25 -17.94 8.52 8.87
CA HIS A 25 -18.48 9.86 8.66
C HIS A 25 -19.50 9.94 7.52
N ASP A 26 -19.88 8.81 6.94
CA ASP A 26 -20.81 8.75 5.78
C ASP A 26 -20.34 9.63 4.62
N LEU A 27 -19.01 9.74 4.46
CA LEU A 27 -18.37 10.51 3.41
C LEU A 27 -17.58 9.57 2.51
N GLU A 28 -17.97 9.44 1.26
CA GLU A 28 -17.32 8.53 0.32
C GLU A 28 -16.02 9.12 -0.19
N MET A 29 -14.91 8.43 0.12
CA MET A 29 -13.57 8.76 -0.36
C MET A 29 -12.89 7.49 -0.84
N ILE A 30 -12.10 7.62 -1.91
CA ILE A 30 -11.34 6.51 -2.48
C ILE A 30 -9.87 6.92 -2.51
N PRO A 31 -9.11 6.65 -1.44
CA PRO A 31 -7.70 7.00 -1.40
C PRO A 31 -6.87 6.09 -2.29
N ILE A 32 -5.81 6.65 -2.85
CA ILE A 32 -4.80 5.93 -3.61
C ILE A 32 -3.45 6.24 -2.97
N TYR A 33 -2.73 5.21 -2.54
CA TYR A 33 -1.38 5.35 -2.03
C TYR A 33 -0.42 4.64 -2.98
N ILE A 34 0.54 5.39 -3.51
CA ILE A 34 1.56 4.88 -4.40
C ILE A 34 2.88 4.83 -3.62
N PHE A 35 3.47 3.66 -3.55
CA PHE A 35 4.70 3.45 -2.78
C PHE A 35 5.77 2.76 -3.61
N TYR A 36 7.01 2.84 -3.15
CA TYR A 36 8.12 2.11 -3.74
C TYR A 36 7.94 0.61 -3.46
N SER A 37 7.74 -0.15 -4.49
CA SER A 37 7.29 -1.55 -4.39
C SER A 37 8.16 -2.41 -3.49
N MET A 38 9.48 -2.28 -3.60
CA MET A 38 10.43 -3.13 -2.84
C MET A 38 10.29 -2.97 -1.33
N PHE A 39 10.09 -1.75 -0.84
CA PHE A 39 10.12 -1.46 0.59
C PHE A 39 8.78 -1.03 1.17
N GLY A 40 7.96 -0.39 0.37
CA GLY A 40 6.80 0.35 0.90
C GLY A 40 5.83 -0.53 1.64
N PHE A 41 5.47 -1.67 1.07
CA PHE A 41 4.50 -2.56 1.71
C PHE A 41 5.04 -3.15 3.01
N GLN A 42 6.27 -3.62 3.02
CA GLN A 42 6.83 -4.21 4.24
C GLN A 42 7.03 -3.21 5.37
N ARG A 43 7.20 -1.92 5.05
CA ARG A 43 7.30 -0.86 6.06
C ARG A 43 5.97 -0.48 6.68
N VAL A 44 4.87 -0.82 6.06
CA VAL A 44 3.52 -0.50 6.54
C VAL A 44 2.67 -1.76 6.80
N GLY A 45 3.31 -2.90 6.96
CA GLY A 45 2.62 -4.18 7.13
C GLY A 45 1.57 -4.16 8.24
N ASP A 46 1.91 -3.64 9.41
CA ASP A 46 0.98 -3.54 10.54
C ASP A 46 -0.21 -2.63 10.22
N LEU A 47 0.05 -1.52 9.53
CA LEU A 47 -1.03 -0.61 9.12
C LEU A 47 -1.89 -1.22 8.02
N ALA A 48 -1.30 -2.05 7.14
CA ALA A 48 -2.06 -2.79 6.14
C ALA A 48 -2.99 -3.81 6.81
N TRP A 49 -2.53 -4.49 7.86
CA TRP A 49 -3.37 -5.34 8.68
C TRP A 49 -4.51 -4.56 9.34
N ALA A 50 -4.22 -3.40 9.91
CA ALA A 50 -5.23 -2.53 10.49
C ALA A 50 -6.26 -2.09 9.45
N ALA A 51 -5.83 -1.78 8.24
CA ALA A 51 -6.72 -1.44 7.14
C ALA A 51 -7.62 -2.62 6.73
N GLY A 52 -7.06 -3.82 6.72
CA GLY A 52 -7.82 -5.03 6.42
C GLY A 52 -8.85 -5.39 7.51
N ASP A 53 -8.52 -5.10 8.76
CA ASP A 53 -9.41 -5.33 9.90
C ASP A 53 -10.50 -4.26 10.02
N SER A 54 -10.25 -3.08 9.52
CA SER A 54 -11.23 -2.01 9.42
C SER A 54 -11.89 -2.02 8.03
N PRO A 55 -13.10 -1.50 7.85
CA PRO A 55 -13.73 -1.47 6.53
C PRO A 55 -13.15 -0.36 5.63
N ALA A 56 -11.82 -0.30 5.52
CA ALA A 56 -11.12 0.65 4.66
C ALA A 56 -11.26 0.27 3.19
N ARG A 57 -11.48 1.25 2.34
CA ARG A 57 -11.60 1.07 0.90
C ARG A 57 -10.65 2.00 0.18
N GLY A 58 -9.89 1.46 -0.76
CA GLY A 58 -8.93 2.25 -1.53
C GLY A 58 -7.96 1.36 -2.28
N PHE A 59 -6.97 1.99 -2.87
CA PHE A 59 -5.97 1.30 -3.69
C PHE A 59 -4.57 1.52 -3.13
N LEU A 60 -3.80 0.44 -3.10
CA LEU A 60 -2.38 0.44 -2.77
C LEU A 60 -1.62 0.03 -4.03
N ILE A 61 -0.78 0.92 -4.54
CA ILE A 61 -0.08 0.72 -5.81
C ILE A 61 1.42 0.65 -5.56
N GLY A 62 1.99 -0.53 -5.72
CA GLY A 62 3.43 -0.69 -5.74
C GLY A 62 3.99 -0.20 -7.07
N ALA A 63 4.75 0.88 -7.03
CA ALA A 63 5.43 1.43 -8.19
C ALA A 63 6.86 0.88 -8.28
N THR A 64 7.46 1.01 -9.42
CA THR A 64 8.72 0.42 -9.85
C THR A 64 8.60 -1.04 -10.25
N ALA A 65 9.63 -1.53 -10.90
CA ALA A 65 9.54 -2.79 -11.60
C ALA A 65 10.02 -3.97 -10.77
N GLY A 66 9.61 -5.14 -11.16
CA GLY A 66 10.09 -6.39 -10.61
C GLY A 66 11.48 -6.75 -11.09
N ARG A 67 11.92 -7.94 -10.73
CA ARG A 67 13.30 -8.42 -10.95
C ARG A 67 13.73 -8.48 -12.41
N THR A 68 12.79 -8.62 -13.31
CA THR A 68 13.10 -8.80 -14.73
C THR A 68 13.18 -7.49 -15.52
N THR A 69 12.74 -6.38 -14.93
CA THR A 69 12.59 -5.10 -15.64
C THR A 69 13.58 -4.04 -15.19
N LEU A 70 14.24 -4.23 -14.05
CA LEU A 70 15.25 -3.31 -13.53
C LEU A 70 16.65 -3.88 -13.75
N ALA A 71 17.04 -4.06 -15.01
CA ALA A 71 18.37 -4.53 -15.35
C ALA A 71 19.43 -3.49 -14.95
N GLY A 72 20.52 -3.96 -14.31
CA GLY A 72 21.56 -3.09 -13.82
C GLY A 72 21.32 -2.49 -12.44
N GLU A 73 20.13 -2.61 -11.91
CA GLU A 73 19.83 -2.21 -10.53
C GLU A 73 20.21 -3.33 -9.56
N GLY A 74 20.54 -2.97 -8.33
CA GLY A 74 20.79 -3.96 -7.29
C GLY A 74 19.52 -4.67 -6.85
N LEU A 75 19.69 -5.80 -6.18
CA LEU A 75 18.56 -6.60 -5.69
C LEU A 75 17.62 -5.80 -4.78
N GLN A 76 18.13 -4.80 -4.08
CA GLN A 76 17.36 -3.92 -3.22
C GLN A 76 16.30 -3.08 -3.96
N HIS A 77 16.35 -3.04 -5.27
CA HIS A 77 15.36 -2.33 -6.10
C HIS A 77 14.39 -3.28 -6.81
N GLN A 78 14.57 -4.57 -6.65
CA GLN A 78 13.86 -5.57 -7.44
C GLN A 78 12.85 -6.32 -6.57
N ASP A 79 11.60 -5.86 -6.58
CA ASP A 79 10.53 -6.49 -5.84
C ASP A 79 10.14 -7.84 -6.46
N GLY A 80 9.96 -8.83 -5.62
CA GLY A 80 9.49 -10.16 -6.02
C GLY A 80 8.79 -10.86 -4.85
N HIS A 81 8.51 -10.14 -3.76
CA HIS A 81 8.00 -10.73 -2.52
C HIS A 81 6.81 -9.98 -1.93
N SER A 82 6.51 -8.76 -2.36
CA SER A 82 5.45 -7.94 -1.74
C SER A 82 4.08 -8.61 -1.85
N HIS A 83 3.79 -9.27 -2.95
CA HIS A 83 2.53 -10.01 -3.10
C HIS A 83 2.41 -11.17 -2.11
N LEU A 84 3.52 -11.80 -1.73
CA LEU A 84 3.52 -12.87 -0.73
C LEU A 84 3.19 -12.31 0.66
N LEU A 85 3.78 -11.16 1.00
CA LEU A 85 3.49 -10.49 2.27
C LEU A 85 2.03 -10.03 2.32
N ALA A 86 1.52 -9.50 1.23
CA ALA A 86 0.17 -8.98 1.15
C ALA A 86 -0.90 -10.09 1.14
N SER A 87 -0.55 -11.29 0.70
CA SER A 87 -1.52 -12.40 0.57
C SER A 87 -2.12 -12.86 1.89
N ASN A 88 -1.47 -12.56 3.00
CA ASN A 88 -1.95 -12.95 4.34
C ASN A 88 -2.95 -11.95 4.93
N ILE A 89 -3.10 -10.79 4.34
CA ILE A 89 -3.95 -9.74 4.91
C ILE A 89 -5.40 -9.97 4.51
N PRO A 90 -6.32 -10.03 5.48
CA PRO A 90 -7.74 -10.21 5.17
C PRO A 90 -8.28 -8.98 4.42
N ASN A 91 -9.25 -9.22 3.56
CA ASN A 91 -9.93 -8.19 2.77
C ASN A 91 -9.03 -7.43 1.78
N LEU A 92 -7.83 -7.93 1.53
CA LEU A 92 -6.92 -7.37 0.53
C LEU A 92 -6.95 -8.25 -0.71
N SER A 93 -7.35 -7.67 -1.84
CA SER A 93 -7.31 -8.33 -3.13
C SER A 93 -6.05 -7.91 -3.88
N LEU A 94 -5.36 -8.87 -4.46
CA LEU A 94 -4.10 -8.64 -5.16
C LEU A 94 -4.28 -8.75 -6.66
N ILE A 95 -3.74 -7.76 -7.38
CA ILE A 95 -3.71 -7.76 -8.83
C ILE A 95 -2.28 -7.43 -9.25
N HIS A 96 -1.73 -8.29 -10.09
CA HIS A 96 -0.43 -8.04 -10.72
C HIS A 96 -0.68 -7.51 -12.13
N ILE A 97 -0.15 -6.33 -12.38
CA ILE A 97 -0.32 -5.63 -13.66
C ILE A 97 1.00 -5.62 -14.41
#